data_c3fc268ff5506281f378dd1baa82ab33
#
_entry.id   c3fc268ff5506281f378dd1baa82ab33
#
_cell.length_a   1.000
_cell.length_b   1.000
_cell.length_c   1.000
_cell.angle_alpha   90.00
_cell.angle_beta   90.00
_cell.angle_gamma   90.00
#
_symmetry.space_group_name_H-M   'P 1'
#
loop_
_entity.id
_entity.type
_entity.pdbx_description
1 polymer ?
#
loop_
_entity_poly.entity_id
_entity_poly.type
_entity_poly.pdbx_seq_one_letter_code
_entity_poly.pdbx_strand_id
1 'polypeptide(L)'
;LFEKIHADPNINYLNIHIWPYNWGWVKADSLTELLPRAKENTKKYIDDHMVIARKYSKPIVLEEFGFPRDGFSFSKEAPTTARDEYYRYVFDLIRQDRESGGLFAGCNFWAWGGFAGQNPDHVFWEKGDDYTGDPAQEQQGLNSVFATDSTIEIIKAENRKLQN
;
A
#
# COMPACT_ATOMS: atom_id res chain seq x y z
N LEU A 1 0.06 -13.02 -18.76
CA LEU A 1 -1.38 -12.79 -18.54
C LEU A 1 -1.68 -11.30 -18.40
N PHE A 2 -0.94 -10.58 -17.52
CA PHE A 2 -1.13 -9.14 -17.23
C PHE A 2 -1.17 -8.31 -18.53
N GLU A 3 -0.14 -8.38 -19.35
CA GLU A 3 -0.07 -7.63 -20.61
C GLU A 3 -1.24 -7.96 -21.54
N LYS A 4 -1.62 -9.24 -21.66
CA LYS A 4 -2.73 -9.66 -22.55
C LYS A 4 -4.06 -9.01 -22.15
N ILE A 5 -4.32 -8.85 -20.86
CA ILE A 5 -5.53 -8.20 -20.34
C ILE A 5 -5.47 -6.69 -20.63
N HIS A 6 -4.38 -6.04 -20.24
CA HIS A 6 -4.25 -4.59 -20.32
C HIS A 6 -3.97 -4.05 -21.74
N ALA A 7 -3.70 -4.93 -22.70
CA ALA A 7 -3.62 -4.57 -24.12
C ALA A 7 -5.01 -4.28 -24.72
N ASP A 8 -6.10 -4.73 -24.10
CA ASP A 8 -7.46 -4.51 -24.61
C ASP A 8 -7.77 -3.01 -24.71
N PRO A 9 -8.28 -2.51 -25.85
CA PRO A 9 -8.55 -1.09 -26.06
C PRO A 9 -9.63 -0.52 -25.15
N ASN A 10 -10.48 -1.37 -24.54
CA ASN A 10 -11.49 -0.95 -23.58
C ASN A 10 -10.95 -0.78 -22.15
N ILE A 11 -9.71 -1.19 -21.88
CA ILE A 11 -9.02 -0.95 -20.62
C ILE A 11 -8.26 0.37 -20.73
N ASN A 12 -8.61 1.34 -19.89
CA ASN A 12 -8.06 2.70 -19.97
C ASN A 12 -6.79 2.89 -19.15
N TYR A 13 -6.53 2.07 -18.14
CA TYR A 13 -5.35 2.12 -17.31
C TYR A 13 -4.94 0.73 -16.82
N LEU A 14 -3.69 0.59 -16.42
CA LEU A 14 -3.16 -0.61 -15.80
C LEU A 14 -3.33 -0.53 -14.29
N ASN A 15 -3.66 -1.65 -13.66
CA ASN A 15 -3.72 -1.74 -12.21
C ASN A 15 -2.73 -2.77 -11.68
N ILE A 16 -2.09 -2.45 -10.57
CA ILE A 16 -1.17 -3.35 -9.85
C ILE A 16 -1.46 -3.31 -8.35
N HIS A 17 -1.13 -4.39 -7.66
CA HIS A 17 -1.17 -4.48 -6.20
C HIS A 17 0.23 -4.82 -5.69
N ILE A 18 0.58 -4.41 -4.48
CA ILE A 18 1.88 -4.73 -3.86
C ILE A 18 1.70 -5.04 -2.38
N TRP A 19 2.01 -6.28 -2.00
CA TRP A 19 1.87 -6.78 -0.64
C TRP A 19 3.19 -7.36 -0.11
N PRO A 20 4.11 -6.54 0.43
CA PRO A 20 5.45 -6.98 0.81
C PRO A 20 5.47 -8.15 1.80
N TYR A 21 4.56 -8.15 2.77
CA TYR A 21 4.46 -9.26 3.72
C TYR A 21 3.92 -10.53 3.07
N ASN A 22 2.79 -10.45 2.36
CA ASN A 22 2.15 -11.60 1.73
C ASN A 22 3.04 -12.25 0.66
N TRP A 23 3.91 -11.47 0.03
CA TRP A 23 4.86 -11.95 -0.98
C TRP A 23 6.23 -12.36 -0.40
N GLY A 24 6.36 -12.37 0.92
CA GLY A 24 7.59 -12.80 1.60
C GLY A 24 8.79 -11.86 1.41
N TRP A 25 8.56 -10.60 1.04
CA TRP A 25 9.61 -9.60 0.95
C TRP A 25 10.04 -9.12 2.33
N VAL A 26 9.13 -9.14 3.28
CA VAL A 26 9.38 -8.93 4.71
C VAL A 26 8.80 -10.08 5.52
N LYS A 27 9.19 -10.19 6.80
CA LYS A 27 8.69 -11.17 7.74
C LYS A 27 8.20 -10.47 9.00
N ALA A 28 7.32 -11.13 9.76
CA ALA A 28 6.72 -10.60 10.97
C ALA A 28 7.75 -10.16 12.02
N ASP A 29 8.84 -10.90 12.15
CA ASP A 29 9.92 -10.67 13.12
C ASP A 29 11.03 -9.70 12.64
N SER A 30 10.97 -9.25 11.41
CA SER A 30 12.05 -8.47 10.76
C SER A 30 11.54 -7.43 9.76
N LEU A 31 10.45 -6.74 10.11
CA LEU A 31 9.82 -5.74 9.25
C LEU A 31 10.77 -4.58 8.93
N THR A 32 11.44 -4.04 9.94
CA THR A 32 12.35 -2.90 9.80
C THR A 32 13.63 -3.29 9.07
N GLU A 33 14.22 -4.41 9.42
CA GLU A 33 15.48 -4.91 8.84
C GLU A 33 15.32 -5.24 7.35
N LEU A 34 14.13 -5.74 6.96
CA LEU A 34 13.84 -6.10 5.57
C LEU A 34 13.16 -4.98 4.77
N LEU A 35 12.89 -3.83 5.38
CA LEU A 35 12.28 -2.70 4.68
C LEU A 35 13.07 -2.24 3.44
N PRO A 36 14.42 -2.15 3.46
CA PRO A 36 15.17 -1.82 2.25
C PRO A 36 14.92 -2.80 1.10
N ARG A 37 14.86 -4.11 1.40
CA ARG A 37 14.53 -5.15 0.41
C ARG A 37 13.11 -5.00 -0.13
N ALA A 38 12.15 -4.68 0.74
CA ALA A 38 10.77 -4.42 0.32
C ALA A 38 10.70 -3.25 -0.66
N LYS A 39 11.42 -2.16 -0.39
CA LYS A 39 11.50 -0.98 -1.26
C LYS A 39 12.12 -1.32 -2.62
N GLU A 40 13.22 -2.05 -2.64
CA GLU A 40 13.88 -2.49 -3.87
C GLU A 40 12.96 -3.36 -4.73
N ASN A 41 12.31 -4.36 -4.12
CA ASN A 41 11.37 -5.23 -4.81
C ASN A 41 10.14 -4.47 -5.32
N THR A 42 9.63 -3.50 -4.53
CA THR A 42 8.52 -2.62 -4.93
C THR A 42 8.89 -1.84 -6.19
N LYS A 43 10.06 -1.18 -6.18
CA LYS A 43 10.53 -0.43 -7.35
C LYS A 43 10.68 -1.33 -8.56
N LYS A 44 11.34 -2.46 -8.41
CA LYS A 44 11.51 -3.42 -9.51
C LYS A 44 10.16 -3.87 -10.08
N TYR A 45 9.20 -4.21 -9.23
CA TYR A 45 7.87 -4.64 -9.65
C TYR A 45 7.13 -3.53 -10.44
N ILE A 46 7.19 -2.29 -9.94
CA ILE A 46 6.62 -1.13 -10.64
C ILE A 46 7.32 -0.92 -11.98
N ASP A 47 8.66 -0.90 -12.01
CA ASP A 47 9.45 -0.71 -13.24
C ASP A 47 9.11 -1.76 -14.31
N ASP A 48 8.99 -3.03 -13.93
CA ASP A 48 8.62 -4.12 -14.84
C ASP A 48 7.22 -3.91 -15.48
N HIS A 49 6.26 -3.38 -14.71
CA HIS A 49 4.91 -3.07 -15.22
C HIS A 49 4.84 -1.75 -15.98
N MET A 50 5.70 -0.78 -15.65
CA MET A 50 5.82 0.47 -16.41
C MET A 50 6.29 0.26 -17.85
N VAL A 51 7.05 -0.80 -18.13
CA VAL A 51 7.39 -1.19 -19.52
C VAL A 51 6.12 -1.44 -20.33
N ILE A 52 5.14 -2.13 -19.74
CA ILE A 52 3.87 -2.45 -20.38
C ILE A 52 3.01 -1.17 -20.50
N ALA A 53 2.96 -0.35 -19.47
CA ALA A 53 2.25 0.93 -19.48
C ALA A 53 2.72 1.83 -20.64
N ARG A 54 4.04 1.99 -20.79
CA ARG A 54 4.63 2.75 -21.91
C ARG A 54 4.32 2.14 -23.27
N LYS A 55 4.38 0.81 -23.41
CA LYS A 55 4.08 0.10 -24.65
C LYS A 55 2.67 0.41 -25.18
N TYR A 56 1.70 0.54 -24.28
CA TYR A 56 0.30 0.80 -24.64
C TYR A 56 -0.13 2.26 -24.39
N SER A 57 0.79 3.12 -23.98
CA SER A 57 0.54 4.53 -23.66
C SER A 57 -0.64 4.69 -22.68
N LYS A 58 -0.73 3.83 -21.67
CA LYS A 58 -1.79 3.83 -20.66
C LYS A 58 -1.20 4.15 -19.28
N PRO A 59 -1.89 4.95 -18.46
CA PRO A 59 -1.46 5.18 -17.08
C PRO A 59 -1.51 3.87 -16.27
N ILE A 60 -0.72 3.81 -15.19
CA ILE A 60 -0.74 2.72 -14.22
C ILE A 60 -1.09 3.26 -12.84
N VAL A 61 -1.92 2.52 -12.11
CA VAL A 61 -2.34 2.82 -10.73
C VAL A 61 -1.95 1.65 -9.82
N LEU A 62 -1.32 1.96 -8.70
CA LEU A 62 -1.14 1.00 -7.61
C LEU A 62 -2.43 0.97 -6.78
N GLU A 63 -3.34 0.05 -7.11
CA GLU A 63 -4.69 0.03 -6.54
C GLU A 63 -4.77 -0.53 -5.13
N GLU A 64 -3.80 -1.35 -4.75
CA GLU A 64 -3.68 -1.83 -3.38
C GLU A 64 -2.22 -1.90 -2.96
N PHE A 65 -1.91 -1.35 -1.80
CA PHE A 65 -0.68 -1.63 -1.09
C PHE A 65 -0.87 -1.40 0.40
N GLY A 66 -0.11 -2.11 1.18
CA GLY A 66 -0.11 -1.98 2.63
C GLY A 66 1.21 -2.43 3.22
N PHE A 67 1.39 -2.14 4.51
CA PHE A 67 2.53 -2.59 5.28
C PHE A 67 2.11 -2.80 6.74
N PRO A 68 2.55 -3.89 7.40
CA PRO A 68 2.18 -4.17 8.79
C PRO A 68 2.66 -3.08 9.76
N ARG A 69 2.04 -3.03 10.95
CA ARG A 69 2.50 -2.22 12.08
C ARG A 69 3.80 -2.76 12.65
N ASP A 70 4.56 -1.91 13.32
CA ASP A 70 5.81 -2.28 13.98
C ASP A 70 5.60 -3.45 14.95
N GLY A 71 6.55 -4.36 14.98
CA GLY A 71 6.44 -5.60 15.75
C GLY A 71 5.36 -6.57 15.29
N PHE A 72 4.82 -6.39 14.07
CA PHE A 72 3.71 -7.19 13.55
C PHE A 72 2.48 -7.16 14.48
N SER A 73 2.27 -6.02 15.12
CA SER A 73 1.16 -5.82 16.07
C SER A 73 -0.16 -5.59 15.35
N PHE A 74 -1.23 -6.12 15.93
CA PHE A 74 -2.61 -5.85 15.48
C PHE A 74 -3.23 -4.69 16.25
N SER A 75 -2.63 -4.26 17.37
CA SER A 75 -3.14 -3.15 18.18
C SER A 75 -3.01 -1.82 17.44
N LYS A 76 -4.09 -1.04 17.41
CA LYS A 76 -4.06 0.31 16.85
C LYS A 76 -3.16 1.29 17.63
N GLU A 77 -2.77 0.94 18.85
CA GLU A 77 -1.84 1.73 19.67
C GLU A 77 -0.36 1.46 19.31
N ALA A 78 -0.09 0.41 18.54
CA ALA A 78 1.28 0.12 18.11
C ALA A 78 1.75 1.14 17.07
N PRO A 79 3.04 1.54 17.11
CA PRO A 79 3.59 2.48 16.14
C PRO A 79 3.58 1.93 14.71
N THR A 80 3.73 2.83 13.74
CA THR A 80 3.71 2.52 12.31
C THR A 80 4.97 3.02 11.60
N THR A 81 6.13 2.98 12.27
CA THR A 81 7.37 3.60 11.80
C THR A 81 7.83 3.05 10.45
N ALA A 82 7.91 1.71 10.32
CA ALA A 82 8.29 1.06 9.08
C ALA A 82 7.24 1.26 7.97
N ARG A 83 5.94 1.23 8.33
CA ARG A 83 4.83 1.55 7.42
C ARG A 83 4.94 2.97 6.88
N ASP A 84 5.15 3.94 7.75
CA ASP A 84 5.25 5.36 7.38
C ASP A 84 6.40 5.61 6.40
N GLU A 85 7.53 4.95 6.63
CA GLU A 85 8.67 5.02 5.73
C GLU A 85 8.40 4.33 4.39
N TYR A 86 7.68 3.22 4.39
CA TYR A 86 7.27 2.52 3.17
C TYR A 86 6.27 3.34 2.36
N TYR A 87 5.29 3.97 3.02
CA TYR A 87 4.31 4.84 2.36
C TYR A 87 4.97 6.05 1.72
N ARG A 88 5.88 6.76 2.43
CA ARG A 88 6.67 7.85 1.83
C ARG A 88 7.39 7.39 0.57
N TYR A 89 8.00 6.24 0.63
CA TYR A 89 8.72 5.67 -0.51
C TYR A 89 7.82 5.44 -1.72
N VAL A 90 6.63 4.87 -1.53
CA VAL A 90 5.65 4.67 -2.61
C VAL A 90 5.22 6.00 -3.22
N PHE A 91 4.89 7.00 -2.40
CA PHE A 91 4.55 8.34 -2.88
C PHE A 91 5.72 9.01 -3.61
N ASP A 92 6.93 8.84 -3.13
CA ASP A 92 8.14 9.37 -3.81
C ASP A 92 8.33 8.76 -5.20
N LEU A 93 8.07 7.47 -5.38
CA LEU A 93 8.12 6.82 -6.70
C LEU A 93 7.10 7.44 -7.67
N ILE A 94 5.87 7.69 -7.21
CA ILE A 94 4.84 8.35 -8.02
C ILE A 94 5.27 9.76 -8.40
N ARG A 95 5.77 10.53 -7.44
CA ARG A 95 6.22 11.91 -7.66
C ARG A 95 7.37 11.99 -8.65
N GLN A 96 8.40 11.15 -8.48
CA GLN A 96 9.56 11.11 -9.39
C GLN A 96 9.16 10.73 -10.82
N ASP A 97 8.27 9.75 -10.99
CA ASP A 97 7.78 9.36 -12.30
C ASP A 97 6.98 10.49 -12.95
N ARG A 98 6.08 11.15 -12.19
CA ARG A 98 5.30 12.30 -12.66
C ARG A 98 6.20 13.47 -13.08
N GLU A 99 7.20 13.84 -12.28
CA GLU A 99 8.15 14.91 -12.58
C GLU A 99 8.93 14.63 -13.88
N SER A 100 9.11 13.38 -14.23
CA SER A 100 9.74 12.94 -15.49
C SER A 100 8.75 12.77 -16.66
N GLY A 101 7.48 13.11 -16.47
CA GLY A 101 6.44 12.93 -17.49
C GLY A 101 6.01 11.46 -17.67
N GLY A 102 6.15 10.67 -16.63
CA GLY A 102 5.81 9.25 -16.66
C GLY A 102 4.32 8.95 -16.55
N LEU A 103 3.99 7.68 -16.42
CA LEU A 103 2.62 7.15 -16.47
C LEU A 103 2.11 6.62 -15.13
N PHE A 104 2.88 6.73 -14.04
CA PHE A 104 2.45 6.30 -12.71
C PHE A 104 1.47 7.31 -12.13
N ALA A 105 0.17 7.04 -12.29
CA ALA A 105 -0.89 8.02 -12.06
C ALA A 105 -1.27 8.22 -10.59
N GLY A 106 -1.05 7.21 -9.73
CA GLY A 106 -1.38 7.32 -8.32
C GLY A 106 -1.46 5.98 -7.60
N CYS A 107 -1.91 6.04 -6.35
CA CYS A 107 -2.09 4.84 -5.53
C CYS A 107 -3.29 4.93 -4.60
N ASN A 108 -3.80 3.76 -4.19
CA ASN A 108 -4.76 3.58 -3.10
C ASN A 108 -4.13 2.66 -2.05
N PHE A 109 -4.12 3.07 -0.81
CA PHE A 109 -3.63 2.22 0.27
C PHE A 109 -4.73 1.28 0.77
N TRP A 110 -4.35 0.14 1.27
CA TRP A 110 -5.19 -0.79 2.00
C TRP A 110 -4.79 -0.85 3.48
N ALA A 111 -5.71 -0.67 4.43
CA ALA A 111 -7.08 -0.30 4.19
C ALA A 111 -7.45 0.84 5.15
N TRP A 112 -8.50 1.58 4.84
CA TRP A 112 -9.01 2.62 5.70
C TRP A 112 -9.78 2.04 6.88
N GLY A 113 -9.19 2.04 8.09
CA GLY A 113 -9.82 1.68 9.34
C GLY A 113 -10.59 2.82 10.01
N GLY A 114 -10.26 4.06 9.65
CA GLY A 114 -10.98 5.24 10.12
C GLY A 114 -10.98 5.40 11.63
N PHE A 115 -12.17 5.58 12.19
CA PHE A 115 -12.40 5.73 13.63
C PHE A 115 -12.86 4.43 14.30
N ALA A 116 -12.79 3.30 13.61
CA ALA A 116 -13.24 2.02 14.13
C ALA A 116 -12.59 1.69 15.49
N GLY A 117 -13.39 1.15 16.38
CA GLY A 117 -12.94 0.56 17.64
C GLY A 117 -12.43 -0.85 17.35
N GLN A 118 -11.14 -1.09 17.64
CA GLN A 118 -10.61 -2.44 17.53
C GLN A 118 -11.01 -3.26 18.77
N ASN A 119 -11.55 -4.46 18.55
CA ASN A 119 -11.80 -5.40 19.65
C ASN A 119 -10.49 -6.14 19.99
N PRO A 120 -9.91 -5.94 21.19
CA PRO A 120 -8.64 -6.57 21.53
C PRO A 120 -8.72 -8.08 21.74
N ASP A 121 -9.91 -8.63 21.95
CA ASP A 121 -10.14 -10.05 22.17
C ASP A 121 -10.32 -10.84 20.86
N HIS A 122 -10.53 -10.13 19.75
CA HIS A 122 -10.77 -10.75 18.44
C HIS A 122 -9.63 -10.45 17.45
N VAL A 123 -8.88 -11.47 17.09
CA VAL A 123 -7.84 -11.37 16.04
C VAL A 123 -8.49 -11.25 14.66
N PHE A 124 -9.57 -11.98 14.44
CA PHE A 124 -10.39 -11.92 13.23
C PHE A 124 -11.71 -11.23 13.53
N TRP A 125 -12.33 -10.66 12.50
CA TRP A 125 -13.62 -10.01 12.69
C TRP A 125 -14.72 -10.99 13.10
N GLU A 126 -15.48 -10.63 14.10
CA GLU A 126 -16.67 -11.35 14.56
C GLU A 126 -17.90 -10.45 14.52
N LYS A 127 -19.08 -11.07 14.48
CA LYS A 127 -20.36 -10.34 14.43
C LYS A 127 -20.51 -9.42 15.66
N GLY A 128 -20.56 -8.13 15.41
CA GLY A 128 -20.70 -7.09 16.43
C GLY A 128 -19.46 -6.24 16.60
N ASP A 129 -18.34 -6.63 16.01
CA ASP A 129 -17.15 -5.80 15.94
C ASP A 129 -17.31 -4.65 14.93
N ASP A 130 -16.63 -3.56 15.18
CA ASP A 130 -16.46 -2.51 14.17
C ASP A 130 -15.64 -3.05 12.98
N TYR A 131 -15.89 -2.46 11.81
CA TYR A 131 -15.17 -2.82 10.60
C TYR A 131 -13.88 -1.99 10.48
N THR A 132 -12.73 -2.66 10.60
CA THR A 132 -11.41 -1.98 10.60
C THR A 132 -10.81 -1.80 9.20
N GLY A 133 -11.43 -2.35 8.17
CA GLY A 133 -10.93 -2.30 6.79
C GLY A 133 -10.20 -3.57 6.33
N ASP A 134 -9.58 -4.32 7.24
CA ASP A 134 -9.05 -5.64 6.90
C ASP A 134 -10.21 -6.63 6.66
N PRO A 135 -10.12 -7.54 5.66
CA PRO A 135 -11.15 -8.56 5.42
C PRO A 135 -11.44 -9.40 6.66
N ALA A 136 -12.67 -9.87 6.82
CA ALA A 136 -13.11 -10.60 8.01
C ALA A 136 -12.25 -11.83 8.36
N GLN A 137 -11.68 -12.47 7.34
CA GLN A 137 -10.81 -13.65 7.49
C GLN A 137 -9.33 -13.32 7.72
N GLU A 138 -8.98 -12.04 7.75
CA GLU A 138 -7.61 -11.56 8.03
C GLU A 138 -7.51 -10.95 9.42
N GLN A 139 -6.28 -10.78 9.91
CA GLN A 139 -6.05 -10.20 11.24
C GLN A 139 -6.44 -8.72 11.25
N GLN A 140 -7.42 -8.39 12.07
CA GLN A 140 -7.98 -7.04 12.15
C GLN A 140 -6.98 -6.05 12.74
N GLY A 141 -6.70 -4.98 12.03
CA GLY A 141 -5.77 -3.93 12.44
C GLY A 141 -4.35 -4.06 11.88
N LEU A 142 -3.98 -5.22 11.26
CA LEU A 142 -2.63 -5.43 10.76
C LEU A 142 -2.24 -4.42 9.67
N ASN A 143 -3.10 -4.25 8.66
CA ASN A 143 -2.90 -3.33 7.55
C ASN A 143 -3.78 -2.07 7.67
N SER A 144 -4.73 -2.05 8.61
CA SER A 144 -5.65 -0.92 8.81
C SER A 144 -4.89 0.37 9.11
N VAL A 145 -5.26 1.43 8.42
CA VAL A 145 -4.81 2.80 8.70
C VAL A 145 -5.92 3.50 9.46
N PHE A 146 -5.73 3.73 10.75
CA PHE A 146 -6.68 4.43 11.60
C PHE A 146 -6.46 5.95 11.52
N ALA A 147 -7.50 6.72 11.81
CA ALA A 147 -7.45 8.18 11.79
C ALA A 147 -6.41 8.79 12.76
N THR A 148 -6.02 8.04 13.78
CA THR A 148 -5.01 8.41 14.77
C THR A 148 -3.57 8.01 14.40
N ASP A 149 -3.38 7.25 13.33
CA ASP A 149 -2.05 6.81 12.90
C ASP A 149 -1.21 7.96 12.32
N SER A 150 0.08 7.96 12.60
CA SER A 150 1.03 8.88 11.96
C SER A 150 1.05 8.75 10.43
N THR A 151 0.70 7.58 9.92
CA THR A 151 0.53 7.30 8.49
C THR A 151 -0.43 8.30 7.79
N ILE A 152 -1.45 8.79 8.51
CA ILE A 152 -2.39 9.80 7.96
C ILE A 152 -1.68 11.11 7.62
N GLU A 153 -0.78 11.56 8.48
CA GLU A 153 -0.04 12.80 8.23
C GLU A 153 0.96 12.61 7.08
N ILE A 154 1.50 11.40 6.89
CA ILE A 154 2.32 11.06 5.73
C ILE A 154 1.47 11.15 4.45
N ILE A 155 0.32 10.48 4.41
CA ILE A 155 -0.59 10.49 3.26
C ILE A 155 -0.98 11.93 2.90
N LYS A 156 -1.37 12.75 3.89
CA LYS A 156 -1.73 14.16 3.68
C LYS A 156 -0.57 14.98 3.13
N ALA A 157 0.64 14.81 3.70
CA ALA A 157 1.82 15.56 3.30
C ALA A 157 2.26 15.21 1.87
N GLU A 158 2.29 13.92 1.54
CA GLU A 158 2.72 13.46 0.24
C GLU A 158 1.68 13.79 -0.85
N ASN A 159 0.37 13.66 -0.57
CA ASN A 159 -0.67 14.12 -1.50
C ASN A 159 -0.56 15.60 -1.84
N ARG A 160 -0.23 16.47 -0.86
CA ARG A 160 -0.01 17.90 -1.14
C ARG A 160 1.15 18.14 -2.11
N LYS A 161 2.22 17.34 -2.02
CA LYS A 161 3.35 17.43 -2.97
C LYS A 161 2.96 17.01 -4.38
N LEU A 162 2.03 16.06 -4.50
CA LEU A 162 1.52 15.61 -5.81
C LEU A 162 0.54 16.61 -6.46
N GLN A 163 -0.02 17.56 -5.72
CA GLN A 163 -0.95 18.56 -6.24
C GLN A 163 -0.26 19.81 -6.78
N ASN A 164 1.00 20.02 -6.41
CA ASN A 164 1.82 21.14 -6.86
C ASN A 164 2.71 20.75 -8.04
#